data_b74dcaf80759248ffb4edf1e6181c06d
#
_entry.id   b74dcaf80759248ffb4edf1e6181c06d
#
_cell.length_a   1.000
_cell.length_b   1.000
_cell.length_c   1.000
_cell.angle_alpha   90.00
_cell.angle_beta   90.00
_cell.angle_gamma   90.00
#
_symmetry.space_group_name_H-M   'P 1'
#
loop_
_entity.id
_entity.type
_entity.pdbx_description
1 polymer ?
#
loop_
_entity_poly.entity_id
_entity_poly.type
_entity_poly.pdbx_seq_one_letter_code
_entity_poly.pdbx_strand_id
1 'polypeptide(L)'
;DGHNLLLQATCAIPMMFPVIWLEEKPYLDGGCADPIPWKHALEQGCDRVVVVLTRERDYRKQADGTLRVLDRVFRQYPRFLATMHARAEAYNRGREELFALEKAGRILVIAPEDTLGCRRTERDLEVIRALWQSGYFTGRNRAEEIRAFWQGETESEGEPDVV
;
A
#
# COMPACT_ATOMS: atom_id res chain seq x y z
N ASP A 1 -27.43 1.86 3.40
CA ASP A 1 -26.51 2.66 2.57
C ASP A 1 -25.31 1.83 2.11
N GLY A 2 -25.34 1.39 0.83
CA GLY A 2 -24.35 0.45 0.26
C GLY A 2 -22.91 0.97 0.30
N HIS A 3 -22.69 2.30 0.28
CA HIS A 3 -21.34 2.89 0.38
C HIS A 3 -20.65 2.59 1.72
N ASN A 4 -21.37 2.58 2.84
CA ASN A 4 -20.80 2.25 4.14
C ASN A 4 -20.35 0.78 4.21
N LEU A 5 -21.06 -0.13 3.56
CA LEU A 5 -20.71 -1.54 3.52
C LEU A 5 -19.44 -1.80 2.70
N LEU A 6 -19.20 -1.07 1.59
CA LEU A 6 -17.97 -1.16 0.83
C LEU A 6 -16.76 -0.70 1.65
N LEU A 7 -16.90 0.41 2.39
CA LEU A 7 -15.84 0.90 3.29
C LEU A 7 -15.58 -0.10 4.43
N GLN A 8 -16.62 -0.69 5.00
CA GLN A 8 -16.46 -1.75 6.01
C GLN A 8 -15.76 -2.97 5.43
N ALA A 9 -16.14 -3.39 4.21
CA ALA A 9 -15.54 -4.54 3.55
C ALA A 9 -14.04 -4.34 3.30
N THR A 10 -13.64 -3.17 2.78
CA THR A 10 -12.21 -2.88 2.50
C THR A 10 -11.35 -2.75 3.77
N CYS A 11 -11.97 -2.56 4.94
CA CYS A 11 -11.31 -2.50 6.25
C CYS A 11 -11.48 -3.77 7.08
N ALA A 12 -12.15 -4.81 6.56
CA ALA A 12 -12.45 -6.04 7.30
C ALA A 12 -11.24 -6.98 7.36
N ILE A 13 -10.28 -6.65 8.25
CA ILE A 13 -9.07 -7.45 8.45
C ILE A 13 -9.45 -8.86 8.92
N PRO A 14 -8.95 -9.91 8.24
CA PRO A 14 -9.21 -11.29 8.63
C PRO A 14 -8.89 -11.56 10.10
N MET A 15 -9.69 -12.33 10.79
CA MET A 15 -9.60 -12.66 12.21
C MET A 15 -9.92 -11.52 13.18
N MET A 16 -9.90 -10.25 12.75
CA MET A 16 -10.25 -9.10 13.61
C MET A 16 -11.67 -8.64 13.38
N PHE A 17 -12.17 -8.78 12.15
CA PHE A 17 -13.52 -8.38 11.76
C PHE A 17 -14.24 -9.52 11.05
N PRO A 18 -15.59 -9.54 11.07
CA PRO A 18 -16.37 -10.52 10.34
C PRO A 18 -16.21 -10.32 8.83
N VAL A 19 -16.49 -11.39 8.06
CA VAL A 19 -16.64 -11.30 6.61
C VAL A 19 -17.86 -10.43 6.30
N ILE A 20 -17.69 -9.46 5.42
CA ILE A 20 -18.76 -8.58 4.97
C ILE A 20 -19.40 -9.18 3.71
N TRP A 21 -20.72 -9.31 3.71
CA TRP A 21 -21.46 -9.83 2.59
C TRP A 21 -22.11 -8.70 1.79
N LEU A 22 -21.79 -8.63 0.51
CA LEU A 22 -22.35 -7.68 -0.46
C LEU A 22 -22.87 -8.48 -1.65
N GLU A 23 -24.15 -8.34 -1.96
CA GLU A 23 -24.78 -9.05 -3.09
C GLU A 23 -24.44 -10.55 -3.09
N GLU A 24 -24.59 -11.21 -1.94
CA GLU A 24 -24.29 -12.63 -1.71
C GLU A 24 -22.82 -13.05 -1.89
N LYS A 25 -21.90 -12.09 -2.07
CA LYS A 25 -20.46 -12.33 -2.16
C LYS A 25 -19.74 -11.96 -0.88
N PRO A 26 -18.82 -12.79 -0.40
CA PRO A 26 -18.02 -12.50 0.79
C PRO A 26 -16.85 -11.60 0.46
N TYR A 27 -16.64 -10.58 1.27
CA TYR A 27 -15.54 -9.63 1.16
C TYR A 27 -14.74 -9.54 2.46
N LEU A 28 -13.46 -9.29 2.32
CA LEU A 28 -12.49 -8.97 3.37
C LEU A 28 -11.64 -7.78 2.93
N ASP A 29 -10.74 -7.32 3.81
CA ASP A 29 -9.80 -6.23 3.57
C ASP A 29 -9.07 -6.34 2.24
N GLY A 30 -9.16 -5.31 1.42
CA GLY A 30 -8.52 -5.24 0.10
C GLY A 30 -7.00 -5.40 0.15
N GLY A 31 -6.37 -4.97 1.24
CA GLY A 31 -4.94 -5.17 1.47
C GLY A 31 -4.51 -6.64 1.65
N CYS A 32 -5.46 -7.59 1.68
CA CYS A 32 -5.12 -9.02 1.59
C CYS A 32 -4.66 -9.40 0.19
N ALA A 33 -5.31 -8.85 -0.85
CA ALA A 33 -5.07 -9.17 -2.24
C ALA A 33 -4.13 -8.14 -2.92
N ASP A 34 -4.44 -6.85 -2.77
CA ASP A 34 -3.67 -5.75 -3.37
C ASP A 34 -3.44 -4.63 -2.35
N PRO A 35 -2.37 -4.72 -1.54
CA PRO A 35 -2.09 -3.76 -0.47
C PRO A 35 -1.58 -2.41 -0.96
N ILE A 36 -1.09 -2.30 -2.20
CA ILE A 36 -0.61 -1.06 -2.83
C ILE A 36 -1.08 -1.08 -4.29
N PRO A 37 -2.27 -0.59 -4.60
CA PRO A 37 -2.95 -0.82 -5.89
C PRO A 37 -2.45 0.09 -7.03
N TRP A 38 -1.15 0.36 -7.11
CA TRP A 38 -0.54 1.21 -8.15
C TRP A 38 -0.65 0.60 -9.55
N LYS A 39 -0.58 -0.73 -9.66
CA LYS A 39 -0.77 -1.43 -10.95
C LYS A 39 -2.16 -1.16 -11.52
N HIS A 40 -3.15 -1.30 -10.66
CA HIS A 40 -4.54 -1.05 -11.04
C HIS A 40 -4.76 0.40 -11.49
N ALA A 41 -4.14 1.38 -10.81
CA ALA A 41 -4.21 2.78 -11.26
C ALA A 41 -3.64 2.98 -12.67
N LEU A 42 -2.49 2.36 -12.97
CA LEU A 42 -1.91 2.41 -14.32
C LEU A 42 -2.78 1.69 -15.35
N GLU A 43 -3.38 0.54 -15.02
CA GLU A 43 -4.31 -0.20 -15.87
C GLU A 43 -5.60 0.59 -16.17
N GLN A 44 -6.03 1.46 -15.27
CA GLN A 44 -7.14 2.38 -15.46
C GLN A 44 -6.78 3.61 -16.33
N GLY A 45 -5.56 3.68 -16.84
CA GLY A 45 -5.12 4.75 -17.73
C GLY A 45 -4.55 5.97 -17.03
N CYS A 46 -4.16 5.87 -15.76
CA CYS A 46 -3.42 6.95 -15.09
C CYS A 46 -2.01 7.03 -15.67
N ASP A 47 -1.66 8.15 -16.28
CA ASP A 47 -0.31 8.38 -16.83
C ASP A 47 0.74 8.54 -15.72
N ARG A 48 0.33 9.07 -14.57
CA ARG A 48 1.17 9.34 -13.42
C ARG A 48 0.48 8.92 -12.14
N VAL A 49 1.24 8.30 -11.24
CA VAL A 49 0.72 7.80 -9.96
C VAL A 49 1.62 8.26 -8.84
N VAL A 50 1.04 8.93 -7.84
CA VAL A 50 1.72 9.22 -6.58
C VAL A 50 1.36 8.14 -5.58
N VAL A 51 2.35 7.42 -5.07
CA VAL A 51 2.17 6.34 -4.10
C VAL A 51 2.68 6.76 -2.74
N VAL A 52 1.79 6.80 -1.75
CA VAL A 52 2.16 7.06 -0.35
C VAL A 52 2.25 5.72 0.38
N LEU A 53 3.45 5.36 0.81
CA LEU A 53 3.70 4.15 1.57
C LEU A 53 3.56 4.42 3.07
N THR A 54 3.09 3.41 3.79
CA THR A 54 2.97 3.43 5.27
C THR A 54 4.12 2.70 5.95
N ARG A 55 5.13 2.27 5.17
CA ARG A 55 6.35 1.59 5.65
C ARG A 55 7.57 2.20 4.96
N GLU A 56 8.69 2.10 5.63
CA GLU A 56 10.01 2.55 5.19
C GLU A 56 10.39 1.94 3.83
N ARG A 57 11.27 2.58 3.10
CA ARG A 57 11.66 2.12 1.74
C ARG A 57 12.35 0.76 1.73
N ASP A 58 13.07 0.41 2.78
CA ASP A 58 13.77 -0.87 2.95
C ASP A 58 12.92 -1.97 3.60
N TYR A 59 11.70 -1.64 4.04
CA TYR A 59 10.81 -2.61 4.66
C TYR A 59 10.58 -3.83 3.76
N ARG A 60 10.71 -5.02 4.36
CA ARG A 60 10.39 -6.31 3.74
C ARG A 60 9.33 -7.04 4.57
N LYS A 61 8.24 -7.37 3.91
CA LYS A 61 7.16 -8.11 4.54
C LYS A 61 7.59 -9.55 4.80
N GLN A 62 7.42 -10.01 6.03
CA GLN A 62 7.63 -11.39 6.42
C GLN A 62 6.34 -12.20 6.28
N ALA A 63 6.49 -13.53 6.20
CA ALA A 63 5.34 -14.44 6.22
C ALA A 63 4.53 -14.25 7.50
N ASP A 64 3.21 -14.30 7.37
CA ASP A 64 2.32 -14.12 8.51
C ASP A 64 2.33 -15.37 9.41
N GLY A 65 2.68 -15.21 10.67
CA GLY A 65 2.68 -16.30 11.66
C GLY A 65 1.28 -16.89 11.93
N THR A 66 0.22 -16.22 11.51
CA THR A 66 -1.17 -16.66 11.71
C THR A 66 -1.70 -17.57 10.60
N LEU A 67 -0.91 -17.87 9.56
CA LEU A 67 -1.36 -18.64 8.39
C LEU A 67 -2.00 -19.98 8.76
N ARG A 68 -1.44 -20.73 9.73
CA ARG A 68 -2.03 -22.01 10.19
C ARG A 68 -3.43 -21.86 10.76
N VAL A 69 -3.70 -20.75 11.43
CA VAL A 69 -5.02 -20.44 11.98
C VAL A 69 -5.97 -20.03 10.86
N LEU A 70 -5.49 -19.20 9.92
CA LEU A 70 -6.24 -18.82 8.73
C LEU A 70 -6.67 -20.04 7.91
N ASP A 71 -5.77 -21.01 7.68
CA ASP A 71 -6.05 -22.26 6.96
C ASP A 71 -7.23 -23.02 7.58
N ARG A 72 -7.34 -23.01 8.90
CA ARG A 72 -8.45 -23.68 9.60
C ARG A 72 -9.75 -22.89 9.50
N VAL A 73 -9.70 -21.58 9.73
CA VAL A 73 -10.88 -20.70 9.79
C VAL A 73 -11.49 -20.49 8.42
N PHE A 74 -10.64 -20.26 7.41
CA PHE A 74 -11.06 -19.92 6.05
C PHE A 74 -10.94 -21.11 5.06
N ARG A 75 -10.95 -22.35 5.56
CA ARG A 75 -10.79 -23.57 4.76
C ARG A 75 -11.75 -23.68 3.56
N GLN A 76 -12.93 -23.05 3.66
CA GLN A 76 -13.93 -23.00 2.61
C GLN A 76 -13.58 -22.02 1.48
N TYR A 77 -12.54 -21.18 1.65
CA TYR A 77 -12.10 -20.17 0.67
C TYR A 77 -10.68 -20.45 0.20
N PRO A 78 -10.43 -21.52 -0.59
CA PRO A 78 -9.07 -21.94 -0.95
C PRO A 78 -8.29 -20.88 -1.75
N ARG A 79 -8.97 -20.09 -2.59
CA ARG A 79 -8.34 -18.98 -3.34
C ARG A 79 -7.85 -17.87 -2.42
N PHE A 80 -8.63 -17.52 -1.40
CA PHE A 80 -8.22 -16.56 -0.38
C PHE A 80 -6.98 -17.07 0.38
N LEU A 81 -6.96 -18.34 0.79
CA LEU A 81 -5.81 -18.92 1.48
C LEU A 81 -4.57 -18.90 0.60
N ALA A 82 -4.67 -19.28 -0.68
CA ALA A 82 -3.56 -19.19 -1.62
C ALA A 82 -3.00 -17.76 -1.73
N THR A 83 -3.87 -16.74 -1.78
CA THR A 83 -3.48 -15.34 -1.78
C THR A 83 -2.74 -14.98 -0.49
N MET A 84 -3.23 -15.41 0.67
CA MET A 84 -2.59 -15.13 1.97
C MET A 84 -1.22 -15.79 2.11
N HIS A 85 -1.05 -17.01 1.62
CA HIS A 85 0.25 -17.68 1.59
C HIS A 85 1.27 -16.99 0.67
N ALA A 86 0.84 -16.50 -0.49
CA ALA A 86 1.70 -15.78 -1.44
C ALA A 86 1.94 -14.31 -1.06
N ARG A 87 1.20 -13.77 -0.08
CA ARG A 87 1.09 -12.33 0.19
C ARG A 87 2.42 -11.65 0.48
N ALA A 88 3.31 -12.27 1.26
CA ALA A 88 4.58 -11.65 1.63
C ALA A 88 5.49 -11.48 0.41
N GLU A 89 5.60 -12.52 -0.41
CA GLU A 89 6.40 -12.51 -1.63
C GLU A 89 5.81 -11.54 -2.67
N ALA A 90 4.50 -11.60 -2.91
CA ALA A 90 3.81 -10.71 -3.84
C ALA A 90 3.97 -9.23 -3.45
N TYR A 91 3.85 -8.90 -2.15
CA TYR A 91 4.07 -7.56 -1.62
C TYR A 91 5.49 -7.07 -1.88
N ASN A 92 6.50 -7.89 -1.55
CA ASN A 92 7.89 -7.50 -1.71
C ASN A 92 8.25 -7.31 -3.19
N ARG A 93 7.81 -8.20 -4.07
CA ARG A 93 7.99 -8.09 -5.52
C ARG A 93 7.29 -6.85 -6.08
N GLY A 94 6.04 -6.58 -5.67
CA GLY A 94 5.31 -5.38 -6.08
C GLY A 94 6.01 -4.08 -5.67
N ARG A 95 6.71 -4.06 -4.53
CA ARG A 95 7.53 -2.91 -4.12
C ARG A 95 8.79 -2.75 -4.97
N GLU A 96 9.45 -3.84 -5.36
CA GLU A 96 10.61 -3.78 -6.25
C GLU A 96 10.23 -3.21 -7.62
N GLU A 97 9.13 -3.67 -8.18
CA GLU A 97 8.57 -3.15 -9.43
C GLU A 97 8.16 -1.67 -9.30
N LEU A 98 7.54 -1.29 -8.17
CA LEU A 98 7.17 0.10 -7.86
C LEU A 98 8.40 1.02 -7.88
N PHE A 99 9.46 0.64 -7.19
CA PHE A 99 10.70 1.44 -7.16
C PHE A 99 11.45 1.45 -8.50
N ALA A 100 11.31 0.42 -9.32
CA ALA A 100 11.83 0.46 -10.68
C ALA A 100 11.08 1.49 -11.55
N LEU A 101 9.75 1.59 -11.41
CA LEU A 101 8.95 2.60 -12.09
C LEU A 101 9.19 4.02 -11.56
N GLU A 102 9.49 4.17 -10.27
CA GLU A 102 9.90 5.44 -9.69
C GLU A 102 11.21 5.94 -10.34
N LYS A 103 12.22 5.07 -10.46
CA LYS A 103 13.48 5.39 -11.17
C LYS A 103 13.27 5.77 -12.63
N ALA A 104 12.25 5.22 -13.25
CA ALA A 104 11.86 5.55 -14.63
C ALA A 104 10.96 6.81 -14.74
N GLY A 105 10.75 7.54 -13.64
CA GLY A 105 9.96 8.77 -13.60
C GLY A 105 8.45 8.59 -13.82
N ARG A 106 7.95 7.36 -13.82
CA ARG A 106 6.52 7.06 -14.05
C ARG A 106 5.66 7.12 -12.79
N ILE A 107 6.27 6.91 -11.64
CA ILE A 107 5.61 6.90 -10.33
C ILE A 107 6.44 7.77 -9.40
N LEU A 108 5.78 8.53 -8.55
CA LEU A 108 6.41 9.23 -7.43
C LEU A 108 6.08 8.48 -6.14
N VAL A 109 7.10 8.08 -5.37
CA VAL A 109 6.91 7.36 -4.11
C VAL A 109 7.25 8.25 -2.92
N ILE A 110 6.29 8.38 -2.01
CA ILE A 110 6.46 9.02 -0.70
C ILE A 110 6.44 7.92 0.35
N ALA A 111 7.50 7.81 1.12
CA ALA A 111 7.61 6.81 2.19
C ALA A 111 8.10 7.49 3.47
N PRO A 112 7.68 7.01 4.65
CA PRO A 112 8.26 7.47 5.91
C PRO A 112 9.73 7.04 6.00
N GLU A 113 10.55 7.87 6.65
CA GLU A 113 11.93 7.52 7.00
C GLU A 113 11.95 6.49 8.13
N ASP A 114 11.06 6.68 9.12
CA ASP A 114 10.90 5.80 10.27
C ASP A 114 9.42 5.76 10.68
N THR A 115 8.90 4.58 10.96
CA THR A 115 7.55 4.40 11.49
C THR A 115 7.50 4.39 13.02
N LEU A 116 8.61 4.70 13.71
CA LEU A 116 8.73 4.79 15.17
C LEU A 116 8.27 3.51 15.87
N GLY A 117 8.44 2.36 15.22
CA GLY A 117 7.97 1.07 15.72
C GLY A 117 6.44 0.96 15.85
N CYS A 118 5.68 1.88 15.26
CA CYS A 118 4.22 1.90 15.33
C CYS A 118 3.61 0.58 14.82
N ARG A 119 2.80 -0.04 15.65
CA ARG A 119 2.11 -1.30 15.36
C ARG A 119 0.73 -1.07 14.76
N ARG A 120 0.17 -2.06 14.09
CA ARG A 120 -1.18 -2.00 13.48
C ARG A 120 -2.27 -1.63 14.49
N THR A 121 -2.09 -2.01 15.75
CA THR A 121 -3.03 -1.77 16.84
C THR A 121 -2.43 -0.84 17.89
N GLU A 122 -1.65 0.17 17.45
CA GLU A 122 -1.05 1.14 18.35
C GLU A 122 -2.11 1.93 19.10
N ARG A 123 -1.87 2.16 20.39
CA ARG A 123 -2.75 2.91 21.29
C ARG A 123 -2.03 4.05 22.01
N ASP A 124 -0.71 4.08 21.91
CA ASP A 124 0.07 5.18 22.46
C ASP A 124 -0.14 6.44 21.62
N LEU A 125 -0.79 7.42 22.20
CA LEU A 125 -1.13 8.67 21.51
C LEU A 125 0.10 9.51 21.16
N GLU A 126 1.19 9.40 21.90
CA GLU A 126 2.42 10.13 21.61
C GLU A 126 3.10 9.54 20.35
N VAL A 127 3.15 8.21 20.23
CA VAL A 127 3.64 7.53 19.03
C VAL A 127 2.80 7.89 17.82
N ILE A 128 1.46 7.87 17.97
CA ILE A 128 0.53 8.22 16.88
C ILE A 128 0.71 9.68 16.45
N ARG A 129 0.84 10.62 17.41
CA ARG A 129 1.07 12.03 17.11
C ARG A 129 2.41 12.27 16.43
N ALA A 130 3.48 11.66 16.94
CA ALA A 130 4.80 11.79 16.35
C ALA A 130 4.83 11.28 14.91
N LEU A 131 4.20 10.13 14.64
CA LEU A 131 4.08 9.58 13.30
C LEU A 131 3.23 10.48 12.38
N TRP A 132 2.12 11.02 12.89
CA TRP A 132 1.30 11.98 12.14
C TRP A 132 2.09 13.23 11.76
N GLN A 133 2.82 13.82 12.72
CA GLN A 133 3.66 15.00 12.48
C GLN A 133 4.74 14.70 11.44
N SER A 134 5.45 13.57 11.56
CA SER A 134 6.44 13.13 10.59
C SER A 134 5.84 13.05 9.17
N GLY A 135 4.69 12.41 9.02
CA GLY A 135 3.99 12.31 7.74
C GLY A 135 3.56 13.67 7.19
N TYR A 136 3.05 14.57 8.05
CA TYR A 136 2.66 15.91 7.67
C TYR A 136 3.84 16.74 7.13
N PHE A 137 4.97 16.72 7.84
CA PHE A 137 6.18 17.44 7.41
C PHE A 137 6.78 16.83 6.15
N THR A 138 6.82 15.50 6.04
CA THR A 138 7.27 14.81 4.81
C THR A 138 6.44 15.25 3.60
N GLY A 139 5.11 15.22 3.72
CA GLY A 139 4.22 15.65 2.64
C GLY A 139 4.38 17.13 2.29
N ARG A 140 4.49 17.99 3.30
CA ARG A 140 4.69 19.42 3.11
C ARG A 140 6.02 19.76 2.43
N ASN A 141 7.10 19.13 2.84
CA ASN A 141 8.43 19.37 2.28
C ASN A 141 8.56 18.89 0.83
N ARG A 142 7.76 17.90 0.44
CA ARG A 142 7.73 17.36 -0.93
C ARG A 142 6.58 17.92 -1.78
N ALA A 143 5.87 18.94 -1.31
CA ALA A 143 4.69 19.46 -2.01
C ALA A 143 5.02 20.02 -3.40
N GLU A 144 6.16 20.66 -3.58
CA GLU A 144 6.60 21.19 -4.88
C GLU A 144 6.99 20.07 -5.84
N GLU A 145 7.73 19.08 -5.39
CA GLU A 145 8.05 17.89 -6.16
C GLU A 145 6.79 17.14 -6.62
N ILE A 146 5.79 16.99 -5.73
CA ILE A 146 4.51 16.37 -6.08
C ILE A 146 3.80 17.19 -7.17
N ARG A 147 3.80 18.52 -7.07
CA ARG A 147 3.18 19.39 -8.09
C ARG A 147 3.90 19.28 -9.43
N ALA A 148 5.24 19.38 -9.43
CA ALA A 148 6.05 19.25 -10.64
C ALA A 148 5.82 17.89 -11.31
N PHE A 149 5.84 16.81 -10.53
CA PHE A 149 5.54 15.47 -11.03
C PHE A 149 4.13 15.41 -11.65
N TRP A 150 3.13 15.99 -10.99
CA TRP A 150 1.74 16.00 -11.48
C TRP A 150 1.57 16.80 -12.77
N GLN A 151 2.27 17.95 -12.88
CA GLN A 151 2.22 18.85 -14.04
C GLN A 151 3.08 18.38 -15.22
N GLY A 152 3.95 17.41 -15.01
CA GLY A 152 4.83 16.93 -16.06
C GLY A 152 6.14 17.68 -16.20
N GLU A 153 6.47 18.49 -15.24
CA GLU A 153 7.64 19.35 -15.19
C GLU A 153 8.87 18.65 -14.57
N THR A 154 8.88 17.30 -14.45
CA THR A 154 10.09 16.58 -14.03
C THR A 154 11.14 16.78 -15.12
N GLU A 155 12.25 17.43 -14.73
CA GLU A 155 13.42 17.63 -15.58
C GLU A 155 13.78 16.32 -16.29
N SER A 156 13.72 16.33 -17.60
CA SER A 156 14.47 15.36 -18.40
C SER A 156 15.94 15.63 -18.07
N GLU A 157 16.56 14.78 -17.27
CA GLU A 157 18.03 14.77 -17.14
C GLU A 157 18.59 14.73 -18.54
N GLY A 158 19.31 15.81 -18.91
CA GLY A 158 19.77 16.06 -20.24
C GLY A 158 20.57 14.86 -20.78
N GLU A 159 20.27 14.54 -22.03
CA GLU A 159 21.18 13.77 -22.87
C GLU A 159 22.57 14.42 -22.75
N PRO A 160 23.62 13.67 -22.43
CA PRO A 160 24.97 14.22 -22.49
C PRO A 160 25.23 14.60 -23.95
N ASP A 161 25.47 15.88 -24.19
CA ASP A 161 26.00 16.37 -25.46
C ASP A 161 27.23 15.53 -25.85
N VAL A 162 27.05 14.67 -26.82
CA VAL A 162 28.15 13.97 -27.48
C VAL A 162 28.75 14.95 -28.47
N VAL A 163 29.86 15.54 -28.06
CA VAL A 163 30.79 16.26 -28.95
C VAL A 163 31.80 15.28 -29.52
#